data_f6a082df00ea0f0f7cdceb57312af01c
#
_entry.id   f6a082df00ea0f0f7cdceb57312af01c
#
_cell.length_a   1.000
_cell.length_b   1.000
_cell.length_c   1.000
_cell.angle_alpha   90.00
_cell.angle_beta   90.00
_cell.angle_gamma   90.00
#
_symmetry.space_group_name_H-M   'P 1'
#
loop_
_entity.id
_entity.type
_entity.pdbx_description
1 polymer ?
#
loop_
_entity_poly.entity_id
_entity_poly.type
_entity_poly.pdbx_seq_one_letter_code
_entity_poly.pdbx_strand_id
1 'polypeptide(L)'
;MTATLRVATWNVNSVRARVQRVVDWLGRAEVDVLAMQETKCSDSQFPTMPFLAAGYEVAHHGYNQWNGVAIASRVGLDDVQVDFDGQPGWTTGGAAAGPEARALAATCAGVRVWSLYVPNGRAVDDPHYHYKLEWLAALRDTAQSWLQRDPQASIALAGDWNVAPTDDDIWDVEFFRGSTHVTEPERRAFGAIESNFPDVVRPFTPGPGVFTYWDYTQLRFAKREGMRIDHILASPALARRVVHAEIVREERKGGKTRIGSPSDHAPVLIDVRPPADNAATSDL
;
A
#
# COMPACT_ATOMS: atom_id res chain seq x y z
N MET A 1 17.01 22.38 9.02
CA MET A 1 15.81 21.88 8.33
C MET A 1 15.49 20.56 8.97
N THR A 2 14.34 20.40 9.59
CA THR A 2 13.87 19.11 10.12
C THR A 2 13.68 18.16 8.95
N ALA A 3 14.26 16.96 9.02
CA ALA A 3 14.19 15.97 7.96
C ALA A 3 12.72 15.56 7.71
N THR A 4 12.32 15.40 6.44
CA THR A 4 11.03 14.81 6.06
C THR A 4 11.04 13.31 6.36
N LEU A 5 9.87 12.76 6.69
CA LEU A 5 9.64 11.32 6.78
C LEU A 5 9.25 10.79 5.40
N ARG A 6 10.03 9.86 4.84
CA ARG A 6 9.70 9.21 3.56
C ARG A 6 9.00 7.88 3.79
N VAL A 7 7.72 7.82 3.43
CA VAL A 7 6.88 6.63 3.53
C VAL A 7 6.60 6.08 2.13
N ALA A 8 6.76 4.78 1.95
CA ALA A 8 6.51 4.12 0.68
C ALA A 8 5.60 2.90 0.83
N THR A 9 4.97 2.52 -0.27
CA THR A 9 4.29 1.23 -0.42
C THR A 9 4.78 0.50 -1.67
N TRP A 10 4.89 -0.83 -1.60
CA TRP A 10 5.29 -1.67 -2.72
C TRP A 10 4.72 -3.08 -2.60
N ASN A 11 3.86 -3.47 -3.53
CA ASN A 11 3.55 -4.88 -3.73
C ASN A 11 4.81 -5.55 -4.32
N VAL A 12 5.47 -6.39 -3.53
CA VAL A 12 6.76 -6.99 -3.90
C VAL A 12 6.62 -8.32 -4.63
N ASN A 13 5.40 -8.84 -4.76
CA ASN A 13 5.12 -10.11 -5.44
C ASN A 13 6.14 -11.21 -5.09
N SER A 14 6.21 -11.59 -3.81
CA SER A 14 7.20 -12.45 -3.14
C SER A 14 8.48 -11.70 -2.69
N VAL A 15 8.52 -11.42 -1.38
CA VAL A 15 9.68 -10.78 -0.74
C VAL A 15 10.94 -11.67 -0.85
N ARG A 16 10.80 -12.99 -0.72
CA ARG A 16 11.94 -13.93 -0.81
C ARG A 16 12.63 -13.89 -2.18
N ALA A 17 11.86 -13.70 -3.23
CA ALA A 17 12.41 -13.59 -4.60
C ALA A 17 13.07 -12.22 -4.87
N ARG A 18 12.78 -11.20 -4.06
CA ARG A 18 13.15 -9.79 -4.34
C ARG A 18 13.81 -9.08 -3.17
N VAL A 19 14.16 -9.80 -2.09
CA VAL A 19 14.70 -9.19 -0.86
C VAL A 19 15.87 -8.26 -1.13
N GLN A 20 16.86 -8.69 -1.92
CA GLN A 20 18.02 -7.86 -2.22
C GLN A 20 17.65 -6.60 -3.00
N ARG A 21 16.75 -6.74 -3.96
CA ARG A 21 16.25 -5.60 -4.74
C ARG A 21 15.52 -4.58 -3.89
N VAL A 22 14.68 -5.06 -2.96
CA VAL A 22 13.94 -4.21 -2.02
C VAL A 22 14.92 -3.47 -1.11
N VAL A 23 15.85 -4.19 -0.49
CA VAL A 23 16.83 -3.59 0.43
C VAL A 23 17.74 -2.59 -0.28
N ASP A 24 18.22 -2.91 -1.48
CA ASP A 24 19.03 -1.99 -2.28
C ASP A 24 18.25 -0.72 -2.66
N TRP A 25 16.95 -0.86 -2.97
CA TRP A 25 16.11 0.29 -3.28
C TRP A 25 15.86 1.16 -2.03
N LEU A 26 15.58 0.55 -0.87
CA LEU A 26 15.42 1.28 0.39
C LEU A 26 16.60 2.22 0.67
N GLY A 27 17.82 1.73 0.48
CA GLY A 27 19.03 2.53 0.67
C GLY A 27 19.19 3.64 -0.38
N ARG A 28 18.95 3.33 -1.68
CA ARG A 28 19.10 4.33 -2.75
C ARG A 28 18.04 5.43 -2.71
N ALA A 29 16.81 5.08 -2.34
CA ALA A 29 15.69 5.99 -2.28
C ALA A 29 15.55 6.66 -0.90
N GLU A 30 16.43 6.31 0.05
CA GLU A 30 16.42 6.84 1.42
C GLU A 30 15.04 6.72 2.08
N VAL A 31 14.36 5.58 1.90
CA VAL A 31 13.02 5.33 2.45
C VAL A 31 13.13 5.13 3.95
N ASP A 32 12.28 5.78 4.73
CA ASP A 32 12.23 5.60 6.18
C ASP A 32 11.29 4.47 6.59
N VAL A 33 10.14 4.36 5.90
CA VAL A 33 9.11 3.36 6.18
C VAL A 33 8.61 2.76 4.85
N LEU A 34 8.65 1.43 4.73
CA LEU A 34 8.10 0.71 3.58
C LEU A 34 6.98 -0.24 4.02
N ALA A 35 5.78 -0.02 3.50
CA ALA A 35 4.67 -0.96 3.54
C ALA A 35 4.76 -1.93 2.35
N MET A 36 4.82 -3.23 2.61
CA MET A 36 4.96 -4.27 1.57
C MET A 36 3.70 -5.14 1.51
N GLN A 37 3.31 -5.51 0.30
CA GLN A 37 2.20 -6.43 0.02
C GLN A 37 2.71 -7.63 -0.78
N GLU A 38 1.97 -8.72 -0.76
CA GLU A 38 2.31 -9.99 -1.40
C GLU A 38 3.70 -10.52 -0.99
N THR A 39 3.98 -10.55 0.30
CA THR A 39 5.24 -11.13 0.80
C THR A 39 5.36 -12.61 0.49
N LYS A 40 4.22 -13.32 0.35
CA LYS A 40 4.09 -14.71 -0.09
C LYS A 40 4.98 -15.67 0.71
N CYS A 41 4.99 -15.52 2.02
CA CYS A 41 5.66 -16.41 2.95
C CYS A 41 4.97 -16.39 4.33
N SER A 42 5.23 -17.42 5.13
CA SER A 42 4.86 -17.41 6.56
C SER A 42 5.81 -16.49 7.35
N ASP A 43 5.40 -16.12 8.58
CA ASP A 43 6.22 -15.28 9.45
C ASP A 43 7.62 -15.86 9.68
N SER A 44 7.72 -17.18 9.89
CA SER A 44 9.00 -17.88 10.09
C SER A 44 9.90 -17.90 8.84
N GLN A 45 9.36 -17.65 7.66
CA GLN A 45 10.08 -17.66 6.38
C GLN A 45 10.42 -16.26 5.86
N PHE A 46 9.98 -15.23 6.56
CA PHE A 46 10.29 -13.86 6.14
C PHE A 46 11.79 -13.59 6.27
N PRO A 47 12.45 -13.03 5.24
CA PRO A 47 13.91 -12.80 5.25
C PRO A 47 14.26 -11.53 6.05
N THR A 48 14.15 -11.57 7.36
CA THR A 48 14.35 -10.41 8.27
C THR A 48 15.79 -9.90 8.27
N MET A 49 16.79 -10.79 8.19
CA MET A 49 18.21 -10.43 8.38
C MET A 49 18.73 -9.38 7.38
N PRO A 50 18.43 -9.42 6.07
CA PRO A 50 18.83 -8.37 5.13
C PRO A 50 18.29 -6.98 5.47
N PHE A 51 17.06 -6.89 5.98
CA PHE A 51 16.46 -5.62 6.43
C PHE A 51 17.15 -5.10 7.70
N LEU A 52 17.38 -5.95 8.69
CA LEU A 52 18.11 -5.60 9.90
C LEU A 52 19.53 -5.11 9.58
N ALA A 53 20.24 -5.79 8.69
CA ALA A 53 21.57 -5.39 8.25
C ALA A 53 21.58 -4.02 7.54
N ALA A 54 20.46 -3.62 6.94
CA ALA A 54 20.27 -2.32 6.32
C ALA A 54 19.72 -1.24 7.31
N GLY A 55 19.55 -1.59 8.59
CA GLY A 55 19.08 -0.68 9.64
C GLY A 55 17.56 -0.56 9.76
N TYR A 56 16.80 -1.52 9.23
CA TYR A 56 15.34 -1.55 9.32
C TYR A 56 14.85 -2.61 10.28
N GLU A 57 14.00 -2.24 11.22
CA GLU A 57 13.13 -3.17 11.94
C GLU A 57 11.98 -3.61 11.02
N VAL A 58 11.44 -4.81 11.26
CA VAL A 58 10.35 -5.35 10.42
C VAL A 58 9.27 -5.98 11.28
N ALA A 59 8.03 -5.59 11.01
CA ALA A 59 6.83 -6.36 11.38
C ALA A 59 6.30 -7.06 10.13
N HIS A 60 5.91 -8.33 10.27
CA HIS A 60 5.37 -9.14 9.19
C HIS A 60 4.13 -9.89 9.66
N HIS A 61 3.19 -10.07 8.75
CA HIS A 61 2.01 -10.90 8.93
C HIS A 61 1.80 -11.75 7.69
N GLY A 62 1.96 -13.05 7.81
CA GLY A 62 1.81 -13.99 6.70
C GLY A 62 1.69 -15.43 7.17
N TYR A 63 0.79 -16.20 6.55
CA TYR A 63 0.53 -17.59 6.91
C TYR A 63 1.23 -18.61 6.02
N ASN A 64 1.35 -18.30 4.72
CA ASN A 64 1.85 -19.25 3.71
C ASN A 64 2.30 -18.51 2.43
N GLN A 65 2.32 -19.22 1.29
CA GLN A 65 2.71 -18.66 -0.02
C GLN A 65 1.69 -17.69 -0.66
N TRP A 66 0.57 -17.41 -0.01
CA TRP A 66 -0.46 -16.49 -0.49
C TRP A 66 -0.53 -15.25 0.39
N ASN A 67 -0.85 -14.11 -0.22
CA ASN A 67 -1.01 -12.84 0.50
C ASN A 67 0.27 -12.43 1.26
N GLY A 68 0.09 -11.91 2.48
CA GLY A 68 1.16 -11.47 3.36
C GLY A 68 1.49 -9.99 3.19
N VAL A 69 1.60 -9.31 4.33
CA VAL A 69 1.91 -7.88 4.43
C VAL A 69 3.04 -7.66 5.43
N ALA A 70 3.83 -6.61 5.22
CA ALA A 70 4.90 -6.24 6.13
C ALA A 70 5.08 -4.71 6.20
N ILE A 71 5.72 -4.25 7.27
CA ILE A 71 6.23 -2.89 7.39
C ILE A 71 7.70 -2.99 7.80
N ALA A 72 8.58 -2.36 7.03
CA ALA A 72 9.98 -2.15 7.39
C ALA A 72 10.19 -0.67 7.74
N SER A 73 10.81 -0.39 8.88
CA SER A 73 11.04 0.98 9.35
C SER A 73 12.44 1.13 9.94
N ARG A 74 13.10 2.26 9.66
CA ARG A 74 14.36 2.67 10.29
C ARG A 74 14.18 3.83 11.30
N VAL A 75 12.91 4.19 11.56
CA VAL A 75 12.55 5.35 12.43
C VAL A 75 11.61 4.96 13.58
N GLY A 76 11.71 3.71 14.02
CA GLY A 76 10.85 3.10 15.04
C GLY A 76 9.69 2.31 14.41
N LEU A 77 9.20 1.34 15.16
CA LEU A 77 8.13 0.43 14.76
C LEU A 77 7.34 0.02 16.00
N ASP A 78 6.47 0.93 16.44
CA ASP A 78 5.69 0.79 17.67
C ASP A 78 4.23 0.38 17.37
N ASP A 79 3.53 -0.11 18.39
CA ASP A 79 2.10 -0.43 18.36
C ASP A 79 1.71 -1.30 17.15
N VAL A 80 2.46 -2.35 16.88
CA VAL A 80 2.17 -3.27 15.77
C VAL A 80 0.80 -3.89 15.96
N GLN A 81 -0.05 -3.79 14.94
CA GLN A 81 -1.40 -4.35 14.91
C GLN A 81 -1.58 -5.18 13.65
N VAL A 82 -1.96 -6.43 13.85
CA VAL A 82 -2.37 -7.36 12.79
C VAL A 82 -3.87 -7.19 12.59
N ASP A 83 -4.27 -7.10 11.34
CA ASP A 83 -5.64 -6.88 10.90
C ASP A 83 -6.30 -5.60 11.48
N PHE A 84 -7.31 -5.10 10.85
CA PHE A 84 -8.14 -4.02 11.41
C PHE A 84 -9.43 -4.59 12.00
N ASP A 85 -10.02 -3.87 12.95
CA ASP A 85 -11.24 -4.28 13.62
C ASP A 85 -12.37 -4.55 12.62
N GLY A 86 -12.93 -5.77 12.66
CA GLY A 86 -13.98 -6.17 11.73
C GLY A 86 -13.50 -6.57 10.35
N GLN A 87 -12.19 -6.76 10.12
CA GLN A 87 -11.69 -7.28 8.85
C GLN A 87 -12.35 -8.61 8.51
N PRO A 88 -13.05 -8.72 7.36
CA PRO A 88 -13.63 -10.00 6.96
C PRO A 88 -12.55 -10.99 6.54
N GLY A 89 -12.82 -12.26 6.81
CA GLY A 89 -12.00 -13.38 6.34
C GLY A 89 -12.54 -13.96 5.02
N TRP A 90 -11.71 -14.79 4.39
CA TRP A 90 -12.08 -15.54 3.19
C TRP A 90 -12.07 -17.03 3.42
N THR A 91 -13.04 -17.76 2.84
CA THR A 91 -13.03 -19.22 2.83
C THR A 91 -13.08 -19.77 1.41
N THR A 92 -12.36 -20.86 1.20
CA THR A 92 -12.55 -21.74 0.04
C THR A 92 -13.23 -23.02 0.50
N GLY A 93 -14.37 -23.39 -0.10
CA GLY A 93 -14.93 -24.73 0.04
C GLY A 93 -15.69 -25.04 1.33
N GLY A 94 -16.39 -24.05 1.95
CA GLY A 94 -17.34 -24.30 3.05
C GLY A 94 -16.73 -24.49 4.45
N ALA A 95 -15.43 -24.28 4.59
CA ALA A 95 -14.81 -24.13 5.91
C ALA A 95 -15.19 -22.79 6.54
N ALA A 96 -15.06 -22.62 7.86
CA ALA A 96 -15.26 -21.31 8.50
C ALA A 96 -14.30 -20.26 7.93
N ALA A 97 -14.80 -19.03 7.70
CA ALA A 97 -13.98 -17.94 7.20
C ALA A 97 -12.80 -17.71 8.14
N GLY A 98 -11.58 -17.89 7.62
CA GLY A 98 -10.34 -17.56 8.33
C GLY A 98 -9.81 -16.20 7.89
N PRO A 99 -9.09 -15.48 8.76
CA PRO A 99 -8.43 -14.25 8.37
C PRO A 99 -7.39 -14.53 7.29
N GLU A 100 -7.27 -13.61 6.33
CA GLU A 100 -6.15 -13.58 5.40
C GLU A 100 -5.18 -12.48 5.81
N ALA A 101 -3.88 -12.72 5.67
CA ALA A 101 -2.84 -11.74 5.99
C ALA A 101 -2.85 -10.58 4.98
N ARG A 102 -3.74 -9.60 5.18
CA ARG A 102 -4.00 -8.48 4.24
C ARG A 102 -3.84 -7.10 4.84
N ALA A 103 -3.76 -7.00 6.15
CA ALA A 103 -3.56 -5.71 6.82
C ALA A 103 -2.59 -5.84 7.99
N LEU A 104 -1.70 -4.88 8.09
CA LEU A 104 -0.74 -4.73 9.18
C LEU A 104 -0.51 -3.24 9.40
N ALA A 105 -0.50 -2.81 10.65
CA ALA A 105 -0.16 -1.45 10.99
C ALA A 105 0.97 -1.36 12.00
N ALA A 106 1.71 -0.26 11.92
CA ALA A 106 2.66 0.14 12.95
C ALA A 106 2.71 1.68 13.06
N THR A 107 3.12 2.17 14.20
CA THR A 107 3.41 3.59 14.40
C THR A 107 4.91 3.84 14.15
N CYS A 108 5.21 4.66 13.15
CA CYS A 108 6.58 4.99 12.72
C CYS A 108 6.77 6.50 12.77
N ALA A 109 7.67 6.99 13.62
CA ALA A 109 7.91 8.43 13.83
C ALA A 109 6.61 9.24 14.00
N GLY A 110 5.65 8.72 14.78
CA GLY A 110 4.36 9.37 15.06
C GLY A 110 3.33 9.34 13.92
N VAL A 111 3.59 8.57 12.86
CA VAL A 111 2.61 8.29 11.79
C VAL A 111 2.16 6.84 11.90
N ARG A 112 0.85 6.63 11.98
CA ARG A 112 0.24 5.29 11.91
C ARG A 112 0.19 4.84 10.46
N VAL A 113 1.08 3.91 10.07
CA VAL A 113 1.17 3.39 8.71
C VAL A 113 0.48 2.03 8.66
N TRP A 114 -0.47 1.89 7.74
CA TRP A 114 -1.09 0.62 7.38
C TRP A 114 -0.47 0.10 6.08
N SER A 115 -0.05 -1.15 6.07
CA SER A 115 0.22 -1.93 4.86
C SER A 115 -1.04 -2.73 4.52
N LEU A 116 -1.69 -2.38 3.42
CA LEU A 116 -2.99 -2.94 3.00
C LEU A 116 -2.84 -3.71 1.69
N TYR A 117 -3.38 -4.92 1.65
CA TYR A 117 -3.51 -5.73 0.45
C TYR A 117 -4.98 -6.09 0.23
N VAL A 118 -5.69 -5.20 -0.45
CA VAL A 118 -7.12 -5.37 -0.76
C VAL A 118 -7.33 -6.63 -1.61
N PRO A 119 -8.36 -7.45 -1.35
CA PRO A 119 -8.66 -8.61 -2.19
C PRO A 119 -8.74 -8.25 -3.67
N ASN A 120 -8.16 -9.08 -4.54
CA ASN A 120 -8.13 -8.82 -5.99
C ASN A 120 -9.54 -8.79 -6.61
N GLY A 121 -10.46 -9.65 -6.14
CA GLY A 121 -11.79 -9.78 -6.71
C GLY A 121 -11.92 -10.85 -7.80
N ARG A 122 -10.80 -11.26 -8.43
CA ARG A 122 -10.67 -12.26 -9.49
C ARG A 122 -11.51 -11.95 -10.73
N ALA A 123 -12.84 -12.12 -10.67
CA ALA A 123 -13.80 -11.79 -11.72
C ALA A 123 -15.10 -11.28 -11.08
N VAL A 124 -15.88 -10.51 -11.81
CA VAL A 124 -17.10 -9.86 -11.30
C VAL A 124 -18.16 -10.87 -10.83
N ASP A 125 -18.19 -12.06 -11.41
CA ASP A 125 -19.07 -13.19 -11.06
C ASP A 125 -18.45 -14.17 -10.05
N ASP A 126 -17.19 -13.93 -9.59
CA ASP A 126 -16.55 -14.75 -8.57
C ASP A 126 -17.01 -14.28 -7.16
N PRO A 127 -17.31 -15.19 -6.22
CA PRO A 127 -17.60 -14.82 -4.84
C PRO A 127 -16.52 -13.96 -4.17
N HIS A 128 -15.26 -14.06 -4.62
CA HIS A 128 -14.15 -13.23 -4.14
C HIS A 128 -14.32 -11.74 -4.47
N TYR A 129 -15.14 -11.41 -5.49
CA TYR A 129 -15.50 -10.02 -5.78
C TYR A 129 -16.40 -9.42 -4.69
N HIS A 130 -17.39 -10.17 -4.20
CA HIS A 130 -18.22 -9.73 -3.08
C HIS A 130 -17.39 -9.58 -1.80
N TYR A 131 -16.50 -10.53 -1.52
CA TYR A 131 -15.55 -10.44 -0.42
C TYR A 131 -14.70 -9.15 -0.49
N LYS A 132 -14.22 -8.76 -1.67
CA LYS A 132 -13.50 -7.50 -1.87
C LYS A 132 -14.33 -6.29 -1.47
N LEU A 133 -15.60 -6.24 -1.90
CA LEU A 133 -16.49 -5.12 -1.57
C LEU A 133 -16.80 -5.06 -0.07
N GLU A 134 -17.02 -6.20 0.57
CA GLU A 134 -17.22 -6.31 2.03
C GLU A 134 -15.97 -5.85 2.79
N TRP A 135 -14.77 -6.24 2.31
CA TRP A 135 -13.50 -5.86 2.91
C TRP A 135 -13.29 -4.34 2.84
N LEU A 136 -13.56 -3.72 1.68
CA LEU A 136 -13.50 -2.27 1.52
C LEU A 136 -14.52 -1.53 2.40
N ALA A 137 -15.73 -2.07 2.54
CA ALA A 137 -16.74 -1.49 3.40
C ALA A 137 -16.32 -1.54 4.88
N ALA A 138 -15.82 -2.68 5.35
CA ALA A 138 -15.31 -2.82 6.71
C ALA A 138 -14.12 -1.89 6.99
N LEU A 139 -13.19 -1.77 6.04
CA LEU A 139 -12.07 -0.81 6.16
C LEU A 139 -12.58 0.63 6.25
N ARG A 140 -13.55 1.04 5.41
CA ARG A 140 -14.17 2.37 5.47
C ARG A 140 -14.73 2.68 6.86
N ASP A 141 -15.52 1.77 7.40
CA ASP A 141 -16.20 1.99 8.67
C ASP A 141 -15.20 2.07 9.84
N THR A 142 -14.19 1.21 9.81
CA THR A 142 -13.13 1.21 10.80
C THR A 142 -12.24 2.47 10.68
N ALA A 143 -11.82 2.85 9.48
CA ALA A 143 -11.03 4.05 9.26
C ALA A 143 -11.78 5.32 9.68
N GLN A 144 -13.08 5.39 9.40
CA GLN A 144 -13.93 6.49 9.88
C GLN A 144 -13.97 6.54 11.41
N SER A 145 -14.05 5.40 12.09
CA SER A 145 -14.02 5.35 13.55
C SER A 145 -12.71 5.87 14.15
N TRP A 146 -11.58 5.68 13.48
CA TRP A 146 -10.30 6.23 13.94
C TRP A 146 -10.32 7.77 13.93
N LEU A 147 -10.84 8.39 12.87
CA LEU A 147 -10.96 9.85 12.77
C LEU A 147 -12.00 10.44 13.73
N GLN A 148 -13.05 9.66 14.05
CA GLN A 148 -14.02 10.07 15.08
C GLN A 148 -13.41 10.10 16.48
N ARG A 149 -12.50 9.14 16.77
CA ARG A 149 -11.78 9.08 18.06
C ARG A 149 -10.69 10.14 18.17
N ASP A 150 -9.97 10.36 17.08
CA ASP A 150 -8.92 11.40 17.01
C ASP A 150 -8.89 12.05 15.62
N PRO A 151 -9.54 13.22 15.44
CA PRO A 151 -9.53 13.95 14.18
C PRO A 151 -8.14 14.48 13.76
N GLN A 152 -7.15 14.48 14.67
CA GLN A 152 -5.78 14.91 14.39
C GLN A 152 -4.83 13.72 14.18
N ALA A 153 -5.32 12.50 14.22
CA ALA A 153 -4.51 11.31 13.97
C ALA A 153 -3.78 11.39 12.62
N SER A 154 -2.48 11.12 12.63
CA SER A 154 -1.65 11.04 11.43
C SER A 154 -1.63 9.60 10.93
N ILE A 155 -2.52 9.26 9.98
CA ILE A 155 -2.72 7.89 9.48
C ILE A 155 -2.46 7.85 7.98
N ALA A 156 -1.63 6.90 7.54
CA ALA A 156 -1.40 6.54 6.13
C ALA A 156 -2.00 5.15 5.85
N LEU A 157 -2.91 5.07 4.90
CA LEU A 157 -3.47 3.83 4.35
C LEU A 157 -2.73 3.54 3.05
N ALA A 158 -1.62 2.80 3.13
CA ALA A 158 -0.71 2.56 2.03
C ALA A 158 -0.81 1.11 1.55
N GLY A 159 -0.90 0.88 0.25
CA GLY A 159 -0.96 -0.50 -0.22
C GLY A 159 -1.40 -0.68 -1.67
N ASP A 160 -1.56 -1.96 -2.02
CA ASP A 160 -2.23 -2.41 -3.23
C ASP A 160 -3.73 -2.50 -2.97
N TRP A 161 -4.44 -1.56 -3.53
CA TRP A 161 -5.89 -1.44 -3.37
C TRP A 161 -6.70 -2.27 -4.36
N ASN A 162 -6.02 -2.79 -5.38
CA ASN A 162 -6.68 -3.52 -6.46
C ASN A 162 -7.88 -2.77 -7.07
N VAL A 163 -7.91 -1.45 -7.01
CA VAL A 163 -8.92 -0.57 -7.61
C VAL A 163 -8.23 0.54 -8.40
N ALA A 164 -8.66 0.74 -9.63
CA ALA A 164 -8.36 1.88 -10.47
C ALA A 164 -9.52 2.89 -10.38
N PRO A 165 -9.40 3.98 -9.61
CA PRO A 165 -10.52 4.85 -9.25
C PRO A 165 -11.18 5.54 -10.43
N THR A 166 -10.41 5.88 -11.46
CA THR A 166 -10.87 6.63 -12.64
C THR A 166 -10.38 5.99 -13.94
N ASP A 167 -10.87 6.48 -15.05
CA ASP A 167 -10.43 6.02 -16.38
C ASP A 167 -8.99 6.47 -16.69
N ASP A 168 -8.49 7.53 -16.06
CA ASP A 168 -7.08 7.93 -16.15
C ASP A 168 -6.12 6.93 -15.49
N ASP A 169 -6.64 6.03 -14.64
CA ASP A 169 -5.88 5.03 -13.90
C ASP A 169 -5.70 3.71 -14.66
N ILE A 170 -6.19 3.61 -15.87
CA ILE A 170 -6.09 2.43 -16.73
C ILE A 170 -5.63 2.83 -18.13
N TRP A 171 -4.94 1.90 -18.81
CA TRP A 171 -4.41 2.17 -20.15
C TRP A 171 -5.47 2.15 -21.26
N ASP A 172 -6.58 1.42 -21.08
CA ASP A 172 -7.68 1.28 -22.08
C ASP A 172 -8.99 0.89 -21.39
N VAL A 173 -9.98 1.79 -21.45
CA VAL A 173 -11.30 1.61 -20.83
C VAL A 173 -12.06 0.43 -21.44
N GLU A 174 -11.97 0.25 -22.75
CA GLU A 174 -12.68 -0.83 -23.46
C GLU A 174 -12.08 -2.19 -23.11
N PHE A 175 -10.75 -2.28 -22.98
CA PHE A 175 -10.07 -3.51 -22.56
C PHE A 175 -10.54 -3.98 -21.18
N PHE A 176 -10.76 -3.06 -20.25
CA PHE A 176 -11.17 -3.38 -18.88
C PHE A 176 -12.69 -3.42 -18.67
N ARG A 177 -13.48 -3.20 -19.72
CA ARG A 177 -14.96 -3.22 -19.60
C ARG A 177 -15.45 -4.54 -19.01
N GLY A 178 -16.16 -4.47 -17.87
CA GLY A 178 -16.67 -5.64 -17.16
C GLY A 178 -15.62 -6.44 -16.36
N SER A 179 -14.39 -5.95 -16.26
CA SER A 179 -13.36 -6.57 -15.44
C SER A 179 -13.39 -6.03 -14.00
N THR A 180 -12.88 -6.82 -13.03
CA THR A 180 -12.57 -6.31 -11.70
C THR A 180 -11.54 -5.18 -11.75
N HIS A 181 -11.40 -4.42 -10.70
CA HIS A 181 -10.57 -3.21 -10.50
C HIS A 181 -11.20 -1.91 -11.02
N VAL A 182 -12.14 -1.96 -11.95
CA VAL A 182 -12.69 -0.79 -12.65
C VAL A 182 -14.21 -0.66 -12.55
N THR A 183 -14.87 -1.61 -11.89
CA THR A 183 -16.32 -1.60 -11.79
C THR A 183 -16.82 -0.42 -10.95
N GLU A 184 -18.02 0.04 -11.24
CA GLU A 184 -18.66 1.12 -10.49
C GLU A 184 -18.81 0.80 -8.98
N PRO A 185 -19.17 -0.43 -8.54
CA PRO A 185 -19.17 -0.77 -7.12
C PRO A 185 -17.80 -0.66 -6.46
N GLU A 186 -16.71 -1.08 -7.11
CA GLU A 186 -15.33 -0.97 -6.59
C GLU A 186 -14.90 0.50 -6.47
N ARG A 187 -15.10 1.29 -7.53
CA ARG A 187 -14.79 2.72 -7.56
C ARG A 187 -15.58 3.49 -6.50
N ARG A 188 -16.84 3.17 -6.29
CA ARG A 188 -17.67 3.77 -5.25
C ARG A 188 -17.20 3.38 -3.84
N ALA A 189 -16.83 2.11 -3.63
CA ALA A 189 -16.30 1.65 -2.35
C ALA A 189 -14.97 2.34 -2.01
N PHE A 190 -14.06 2.49 -2.99
CA PHE A 190 -12.82 3.25 -2.85
C PHE A 190 -13.08 4.73 -2.56
N GLY A 191 -13.93 5.39 -3.36
CA GLY A 191 -14.29 6.80 -3.19
C GLY A 191 -14.93 7.12 -1.85
N ALA A 192 -15.66 6.16 -1.26
CA ALA A 192 -16.22 6.31 0.09
C ALA A 192 -15.13 6.34 1.19
N ILE A 193 -13.97 5.72 0.97
CA ILE A 193 -12.81 5.83 1.85
C ILE A 193 -12.06 7.14 1.54
N GLU A 194 -11.82 7.42 0.27
CA GLU A 194 -11.10 8.60 -0.22
C GLU A 194 -11.74 9.91 0.25
N SER A 195 -13.05 9.94 0.42
CA SER A 195 -13.76 11.13 0.93
C SER A 195 -13.29 11.60 2.31
N ASN A 196 -12.78 10.70 3.15
CA ASN A 196 -12.24 10.99 4.47
C ASN A 196 -10.70 10.85 4.55
N PHE A 197 -10.12 10.10 3.64
CA PHE A 197 -8.68 9.86 3.52
C PHE A 197 -8.24 10.15 2.07
N PRO A 198 -8.04 11.43 1.69
CA PRO A 198 -7.71 11.78 0.30
C PRO A 198 -6.47 11.04 -0.21
N ASP A 199 -6.47 10.71 -1.51
CA ASP A 199 -5.29 10.24 -2.23
C ASP A 199 -4.24 11.37 -2.28
N VAL A 200 -3.11 11.15 -1.60
CA VAL A 200 -2.04 12.15 -1.49
C VAL A 200 -0.98 12.01 -2.59
N VAL A 201 -1.13 11.04 -3.47
CA VAL A 201 -0.20 10.80 -4.59
C VAL A 201 -0.70 11.49 -5.87
N ARG A 202 -2.00 11.40 -6.17
CA ARG A 202 -2.59 11.94 -7.39
C ARG A 202 -2.31 13.42 -7.63
N PRO A 203 -2.31 14.32 -6.63
CA PRO A 203 -1.97 15.73 -6.84
C PRO A 203 -0.56 15.98 -7.39
N PHE A 204 0.40 15.06 -7.14
CA PHE A 204 1.78 15.13 -7.64
C PHE A 204 1.99 14.33 -8.93
N THR A 205 1.04 13.48 -9.29
CA THR A 205 1.10 12.61 -10.47
C THR A 205 -0.18 12.75 -11.31
N PRO A 206 -0.49 13.98 -11.81
CA PRO A 206 -1.76 14.24 -12.48
C PRO A 206 -1.83 13.63 -13.88
N GLY A 207 -3.06 13.39 -14.34
CA GLY A 207 -3.36 12.98 -15.72
C GLY A 207 -3.27 11.48 -15.97
N PRO A 208 -3.60 11.05 -17.19
CA PRO A 208 -3.63 9.66 -17.60
C PRO A 208 -2.23 9.09 -17.84
N GLY A 209 -2.13 7.76 -17.87
CA GLY A 209 -0.90 7.05 -18.23
C GLY A 209 0.13 6.97 -17.09
N VAL A 210 -0.26 7.35 -15.88
CA VAL A 210 0.55 7.19 -14.67
C VAL A 210 0.08 5.93 -13.95
N PHE A 211 0.90 4.88 -14.00
CA PHE A 211 0.54 3.55 -13.52
C PHE A 211 1.51 3.05 -12.46
N THR A 212 1.04 2.10 -11.64
CA THR A 212 1.83 1.42 -10.61
C THR A 212 2.03 -0.06 -10.91
N TYR A 213 1.16 -0.66 -11.73
CA TYR A 213 1.14 -2.08 -12.08
C TYR A 213 1.18 -2.31 -13.60
N TRP A 214 1.94 -3.33 -14.03
CA TRP A 214 1.99 -3.82 -15.41
C TRP A 214 2.18 -5.34 -15.41
N ASP A 215 1.23 -6.07 -15.97
CA ASP A 215 1.32 -7.52 -16.11
C ASP A 215 2.65 -7.92 -16.78
N TYR A 216 3.21 -9.07 -16.39
CA TYR A 216 4.42 -9.62 -17.01
C TYR A 216 4.21 -10.09 -18.45
N THR A 217 2.97 -10.44 -18.80
CA THR A 217 2.62 -10.99 -20.12
C THR A 217 2.55 -9.89 -21.17
N GLN A 218 2.57 -10.28 -22.45
CA GLN A 218 2.31 -9.43 -23.62
C GLN A 218 3.16 -8.15 -23.73
N LEU A 219 4.30 -8.07 -23.04
CA LEU A 219 5.16 -6.88 -22.99
C LEU A 219 4.44 -5.61 -22.47
N ARG A 220 3.46 -5.75 -21.57
CA ARG A 220 2.61 -4.68 -21.07
C ARG A 220 3.42 -3.47 -20.57
N PHE A 221 4.52 -3.71 -19.84
CA PHE A 221 5.37 -2.63 -19.35
C PHE A 221 6.03 -1.82 -20.48
N ALA A 222 6.55 -2.51 -21.52
CA ALA A 222 7.17 -1.85 -22.68
C ALA A 222 6.15 -1.04 -23.49
N LYS A 223 4.93 -1.55 -23.62
CA LYS A 223 3.81 -0.89 -24.31
C LYS A 223 3.16 0.22 -23.47
N ARG A 224 3.49 0.35 -22.19
CA ARG A 224 2.85 1.25 -21.23
C ARG A 224 1.38 0.91 -20.95
N GLU A 225 1.03 -0.34 -21.04
CA GLU A 225 -0.31 -0.87 -20.79
C GLU A 225 -0.41 -1.28 -19.32
N GLY A 226 -0.78 -0.36 -18.44
CA GLY A 226 -0.76 -0.54 -16.99
C GLY A 226 -2.04 -0.06 -16.30
N MET A 227 -2.02 -0.18 -14.97
CA MET A 227 -3.05 0.35 -14.06
C MET A 227 -2.39 1.07 -12.90
N ARG A 228 -3.07 2.06 -12.34
CA ARG A 228 -2.72 2.62 -11.03
C ARG A 228 -3.66 2.02 -9.99
N ILE A 229 -3.16 1.05 -9.24
CA ILE A 229 -3.91 0.30 -8.22
C ILE A 229 -3.22 0.29 -6.85
N ASP A 230 -2.00 0.83 -6.78
CA ASP A 230 -1.30 1.08 -5.52
C ASP A 230 -1.48 2.56 -5.14
N HIS A 231 -1.97 2.80 -3.94
CA HIS A 231 -2.32 4.14 -3.46
C HIS A 231 -1.81 4.38 -2.05
N ILE A 232 -1.59 5.64 -1.70
CA ILE A 232 -1.43 6.10 -0.33
C ILE A 232 -2.54 7.10 -0.06
N LEU A 233 -3.53 6.69 0.73
CA LEU A 233 -4.55 7.58 1.24
C LEU A 233 -4.14 8.04 2.63
N ALA A 234 -4.39 9.29 2.96
CA ALA A 234 -3.94 9.86 4.22
C ALA A 234 -5.07 10.55 4.99
N SER A 235 -5.04 10.45 6.33
CA SER A 235 -5.91 11.26 7.17
C SER A 235 -5.74 12.75 6.86
N PRO A 236 -6.74 13.60 7.07
CA PRO A 236 -6.63 15.04 6.78
C PRO A 236 -5.45 15.72 7.48
N ALA A 237 -5.10 15.29 8.70
CA ALA A 237 -3.96 15.80 9.44
C ALA A 237 -2.64 15.45 8.77
N LEU A 238 -2.49 14.22 8.27
CA LEU A 238 -1.30 13.78 7.56
C LEU A 238 -1.23 14.38 6.14
N ALA A 239 -2.35 14.42 5.41
CA ALA A 239 -2.41 14.92 4.04
C ALA A 239 -1.87 16.35 3.89
N ARG A 240 -2.16 17.23 4.86
CA ARG A 240 -1.63 18.61 4.89
C ARG A 240 -0.11 18.69 5.02
N ARG A 241 0.54 17.62 5.44
CA ARG A 241 1.99 17.55 5.66
C ARG A 241 2.74 16.91 4.51
N VAL A 242 2.05 16.30 3.54
CA VAL A 242 2.66 15.73 2.34
C VAL A 242 3.17 16.84 1.44
N VAL A 243 4.44 16.76 1.06
CA VAL A 243 5.13 17.80 0.26
C VAL A 243 5.65 17.28 -1.06
N HIS A 244 5.71 15.98 -1.23
CA HIS A 244 6.14 15.31 -2.45
C HIS A 244 5.51 13.92 -2.52
N ALA A 245 5.24 13.44 -3.73
CA ALA A 245 4.91 12.05 -4.01
C ALA A 245 5.46 11.63 -5.37
N GLU A 246 5.83 10.36 -5.49
CA GLU A 246 6.39 9.78 -6.72
C GLU A 246 5.97 8.32 -6.89
N ILE A 247 5.75 7.91 -8.14
CA ILE A 247 5.67 6.49 -8.55
C ILE A 247 7.00 6.13 -9.20
N VAL A 248 7.78 5.28 -8.55
CA VAL A 248 9.14 4.95 -8.97
C VAL A 248 9.12 3.87 -10.06
N ARG A 249 8.58 4.24 -11.23
CA ARG A 249 8.39 3.34 -12.37
C ARG A 249 9.66 2.59 -12.78
N GLU A 250 10.83 3.18 -12.55
CA GLU A 250 12.12 2.59 -12.89
C GLU A 250 12.37 1.27 -12.14
N GLU A 251 11.76 1.05 -10.96
CA GLU A 251 11.87 -0.20 -10.22
C GLU A 251 11.11 -1.36 -10.87
N ARG A 252 10.19 -1.09 -11.80
CA ARG A 252 9.56 -2.12 -12.65
C ARG A 252 10.48 -2.61 -13.77
N LYS A 253 11.55 -1.89 -14.09
CA LYS A 253 12.50 -2.33 -15.12
C LYS A 253 13.39 -3.48 -14.62
N GLY A 254 13.52 -4.51 -15.45
CA GLY A 254 14.63 -5.45 -15.35
C GLY A 254 15.92 -4.82 -15.87
N GLY A 255 17.08 -5.38 -15.56
CA GLY A 255 18.34 -4.91 -16.12
C GLY A 255 19.55 -5.59 -15.52
N LYS A 256 20.70 -5.51 -16.21
CA LYS A 256 21.97 -6.13 -15.78
C LYS A 256 22.55 -5.51 -14.49
N THR A 257 22.10 -4.31 -14.13
CA THR A 257 22.58 -3.56 -12.96
C THR A 257 21.71 -3.75 -11.72
N ARG A 258 20.60 -4.48 -11.82
CA ARG A 258 19.66 -4.71 -10.71
C ARG A 258 19.57 -6.18 -10.38
N ILE A 259 19.75 -6.52 -9.11
CA ILE A 259 19.69 -7.89 -8.64
C ILE A 259 18.25 -8.38 -8.61
N GLY A 260 17.98 -9.58 -9.13
CA GLY A 260 16.67 -10.21 -9.13
C GLY A 260 15.70 -9.69 -10.20
N SER A 261 14.60 -10.42 -10.39
CA SER A 261 13.51 -10.00 -11.27
C SER A 261 12.69 -8.88 -10.63
N PRO A 262 12.21 -7.89 -11.39
CA PRO A 262 11.33 -6.85 -10.84
C PRO A 262 9.99 -7.42 -10.39
N SER A 263 9.30 -6.73 -9.48
CA SER A 263 7.87 -6.93 -9.27
C SER A 263 7.09 -6.46 -10.50
N ASP A 264 5.87 -6.91 -10.68
CA ASP A 264 4.91 -6.34 -11.63
C ASP A 264 4.36 -4.98 -11.18
N HIS A 265 4.59 -4.61 -9.93
CA HIS A 265 4.31 -3.29 -9.37
C HIS A 265 5.58 -2.43 -9.25
N ALA A 266 5.41 -1.12 -9.31
CA ALA A 266 6.39 -0.11 -8.95
C ALA A 266 6.11 0.45 -7.56
N PRO A 267 7.14 0.83 -6.78
CA PRO A 267 6.91 1.50 -5.51
C PRO A 267 6.25 2.87 -5.70
N VAL A 268 5.42 3.25 -4.71
CA VAL A 268 4.85 4.58 -4.56
C VAL A 268 5.36 5.16 -3.26
N LEU A 269 5.81 6.41 -3.25
CA LEU A 269 6.33 7.08 -2.07
C LEU A 269 5.74 8.48 -1.88
N ILE A 270 5.77 8.93 -0.62
CA ILE A 270 5.45 10.29 -0.20
C ILE A 270 6.51 10.81 0.76
N ASP A 271 6.75 12.14 0.72
CA ASP A 271 7.54 12.84 1.73
C ASP A 271 6.62 13.67 2.62
N VAL A 272 6.71 13.45 3.92
CA VAL A 272 5.87 14.06 4.94
C VAL A 272 6.72 15.00 5.81
N ARG A 273 6.33 16.26 5.91
CA ARG A 273 6.94 17.19 6.87
C ARG A 273 6.65 16.76 8.31
N PRO A 274 7.58 17.01 9.26
CA PRO A 274 7.29 16.84 10.68
C PRO A 274 6.06 17.70 11.08
N PRO A 275 5.36 17.36 12.18
CA PRO A 275 4.37 18.26 12.74
C PRO A 275 4.97 19.66 12.92
N ALA A 276 4.17 20.71 12.68
CA ALA A 276 4.61 22.03 13.13
C ALA A 276 4.83 21.97 14.64
N ASP A 277 5.99 22.41 15.10
CA ASP A 277 6.20 22.58 16.53
C ASP A 277 5.05 23.46 17.04
N ASN A 278 4.24 22.94 17.95
CA ASN A 278 3.41 23.79 18.77
C ASN A 278 4.40 24.66 19.56
N ALA A 279 4.72 25.85 19.00
CA ALA A 279 5.39 26.86 19.75
C ALA A 279 4.58 27.00 21.05
N ALA A 280 5.17 26.52 22.13
CA ALA A 280 4.59 26.66 23.44
C ALA A 280 4.21 28.14 23.57
N THR A 281 2.91 28.41 23.66
CA THR A 281 2.42 29.63 24.26
C THR A 281 2.82 29.57 25.73
N SER A 282 4.10 29.84 25.99
CA SER A 282 4.59 30.27 27.30
C SER A 282 4.53 31.81 27.27
N ASP A 283 3.36 32.33 27.44
CA ASP A 283 3.19 33.71 27.85
C ASP A 283 2.16 33.74 28.98
N LEU A 284 2.74 34.08 30.15
CA LEU A 284 2.21 34.58 31.42
C LEU A 284 2.16 33.60 32.59
#